data_f5bc74f4d72717e41124725d155c2cc2
#
_entry.id   f5bc74f4d72717e41124725d155c2cc2
#
_cell.length_a   1.000
_cell.length_b   1.000
_cell.length_c   1.000
_cell.angle_alpha   90.00
_cell.angle_beta   90.00
_cell.angle_gamma   90.00
#
_symmetry.space_group_name_H-M   'P 1'
#
loop_
_entity.id
_entity.type
_entity.pdbx_description
1 polymer ?
#
loop_
_entity_poly.entity_id
_entity_poly.type
_entity_poly.pdbx_seq_one_letter_code
_entity_poly.pdbx_strand_id
1 'polypeptide(L)'
;MKETNFISMNPKWIRKPQNVTVTEDKIVVITESGTDLWQRTYYGFTNDNAPVYQIKTDEKFFSFIVKTQFESSQRFDQCGVAMYLDSDNWFKASIEYENEKIQRLGSVVTNNGYSDWATTDISSEIKSMWYRFSRRGSDFCIECSEDGKNFRQMRIFHMFNGADAITFGIYACSPTTGSYKATFTDMVVTECQWESDADWKQ
;
A
#
# COMPACT_ATOMS: atom_id res chain seq x y z
N MET A 1 -18.88 8.35 6.98
CA MET A 1 -18.81 8.57 5.49
C MET A 1 -19.53 7.41 4.83
N LYS A 2 -20.37 7.68 3.81
CA LYS A 2 -20.98 6.58 3.04
C LYS A 2 -19.88 5.89 2.24
N GLU A 3 -19.96 4.57 2.12
CA GLU A 3 -19.03 3.78 1.29
C GLU A 3 -18.93 4.35 -0.13
N THR A 4 -17.72 4.62 -0.60
CA THR A 4 -17.45 5.27 -1.88
C THR A 4 -16.42 4.47 -2.67
N ASN A 5 -16.69 4.17 -3.93
CA ASN A 5 -15.74 3.54 -4.82
C ASN A 5 -14.53 4.46 -5.05
N PHE A 6 -13.31 3.96 -4.79
CA PHE A 6 -12.06 4.73 -4.91
C PHE A 6 -11.85 5.29 -6.33
N ILE A 7 -12.17 4.52 -7.37
CA ILE A 7 -11.99 4.95 -8.76
C ILE A 7 -12.89 6.14 -9.09
N SER A 8 -14.12 6.16 -8.54
CA SER A 8 -15.07 7.27 -8.72
C SER A 8 -14.61 8.59 -8.09
N MET A 9 -13.65 8.54 -7.17
CA MET A 9 -13.05 9.71 -6.53
C MET A 9 -11.99 10.41 -7.40
N ASN A 10 -11.79 9.96 -8.65
CA ASN A 10 -10.89 10.55 -9.65
C ASN A 10 -9.42 10.57 -9.21
N PRO A 11 -8.85 9.43 -8.80
CA PRO A 11 -7.45 9.33 -8.42
C PRO A 11 -6.52 9.72 -9.56
N LYS A 12 -5.27 10.05 -9.22
CA LYS A 12 -4.25 10.51 -10.18
C LYS A 12 -2.99 9.67 -10.01
N TRP A 13 -2.31 9.43 -11.11
CA TRP A 13 -1.00 8.79 -11.12
C TRP A 13 0.11 9.76 -10.73
N ILE A 14 0.97 9.31 -9.84
CA ILE A 14 2.36 9.73 -9.79
C ILE A 14 3.14 8.64 -10.53
N ARG A 15 3.91 9.02 -11.57
CA ARG A 15 4.67 8.07 -12.37
C ARG A 15 3.79 6.99 -13.00
N LYS A 16 2.88 7.42 -13.87
CA LYS A 16 1.93 6.51 -14.54
C LYS A 16 2.69 5.42 -15.30
N PRO A 17 2.40 4.12 -15.06
CA PRO A 17 3.04 3.02 -15.79
C PRO A 17 2.62 3.03 -17.27
N GLN A 18 3.50 2.49 -18.15
CA GLN A 18 3.22 2.44 -19.60
C GLN A 18 2.01 1.53 -19.90
N ASN A 19 1.91 0.41 -19.20
CA ASN A 19 0.88 -0.60 -19.41
C ASN A 19 -0.06 -0.65 -18.21
N VAL A 20 -1.15 0.09 -18.29
CA VAL A 20 -2.19 0.11 -17.25
C VAL A 20 -3.58 0.15 -17.88
N THR A 21 -4.49 -0.62 -17.30
CA THR A 21 -5.92 -0.58 -17.61
C THR A 21 -6.71 -0.20 -16.37
N VAL A 22 -7.60 0.78 -16.49
CA VAL A 22 -8.49 1.22 -15.41
C VAL A 22 -9.93 1.09 -15.93
N THR A 23 -10.76 0.34 -15.20
CA THR A 23 -12.20 0.21 -15.40
C THR A 23 -12.94 0.75 -14.18
N GLU A 24 -14.27 0.68 -14.14
CA GLU A 24 -15.06 1.16 -12.99
C GLU A 24 -14.84 0.36 -11.69
N ASP A 25 -14.39 -0.89 -11.82
CA ASP A 25 -14.28 -1.84 -10.72
C ASP A 25 -12.85 -2.42 -10.53
N LYS A 26 -11.95 -2.18 -11.50
CA LYS A 26 -10.66 -2.86 -11.55
C LYS A 26 -9.54 -1.99 -12.13
N ILE A 27 -8.36 -2.18 -11.57
CA ILE A 27 -7.12 -1.64 -12.11
C ILE A 27 -6.15 -2.79 -12.35
N VAL A 28 -5.58 -2.86 -13.55
CA VAL A 28 -4.52 -3.81 -13.90
C VAL A 28 -3.27 -3.04 -14.27
N VAL A 29 -2.17 -3.35 -13.61
CA VAL A 29 -0.85 -2.77 -13.86
C VAL A 29 0.10 -3.88 -14.31
N ILE A 30 0.77 -3.67 -15.43
CA ILE A 30 1.98 -4.43 -15.76
C ILE A 30 3.15 -3.62 -15.26
N THR A 31 3.88 -4.14 -14.29
CA THR A 31 4.98 -3.42 -13.64
C THR A 31 6.18 -3.24 -14.57
N GLU A 32 7.03 -2.28 -14.24
CA GLU A 32 8.26 -1.98 -14.98
C GLU A 32 9.47 -2.32 -14.12
N SER A 33 10.49 -2.93 -14.71
CA SER A 33 11.73 -3.30 -14.02
C SER A 33 12.46 -2.09 -13.47
N GLY A 34 13.13 -2.26 -12.33
CA GLY A 34 13.91 -1.21 -11.67
C GLY A 34 13.07 -0.15 -10.95
N THR A 35 11.78 -0.43 -10.70
CA THR A 35 10.89 0.48 -9.97
C THR A 35 10.77 0.08 -8.51
N ASP A 36 10.86 1.05 -7.58
CA ASP A 36 10.74 0.82 -6.13
C ASP A 36 10.45 2.13 -5.38
N LEU A 37 10.16 1.98 -4.08
CA LEU A 37 10.21 3.03 -3.05
C LEU A 37 11.10 2.53 -1.91
N TRP A 38 12.26 3.17 -1.75
CA TRP A 38 13.20 2.90 -0.65
C TRP A 38 14.05 4.14 -0.36
N GLN A 39 14.26 4.44 0.92
CA GLN A 39 15.09 5.56 1.35
C GLN A 39 16.16 5.13 2.35
N ARG A 40 17.39 5.12 1.93
CA ARG A 40 18.69 5.09 2.64
C ARG A 40 18.93 3.92 3.58
N THR A 41 18.00 3.60 4.48
CA THR A 41 18.20 2.68 5.60
C THR A 41 18.90 1.40 5.17
N TYR A 42 19.99 1.02 5.86
CA TYR A 42 20.82 -0.17 5.70
C TYR A 42 21.50 -0.29 4.32
N TYR A 43 20.76 -0.22 3.23
CA TYR A 43 21.30 -0.42 1.87
C TYR A 43 22.01 0.82 1.31
N GLY A 44 21.79 2.00 1.87
CA GLY A 44 22.47 3.24 1.47
C GLY A 44 22.00 3.86 0.15
N PHE A 45 21.11 3.20 -0.62
CA PHE A 45 20.54 3.75 -1.84
C PHE A 45 19.22 4.45 -1.61
N THR A 46 18.81 5.26 -2.58
CA THR A 46 17.46 5.83 -2.67
C THR A 46 16.82 5.39 -3.98
N ASN A 47 15.56 4.98 -3.92
CA ASN A 47 14.75 4.72 -5.09
C ASN A 47 13.34 5.29 -4.85
N ASP A 48 12.88 6.15 -5.75
CA ASP A 48 11.61 6.86 -5.65
C ASP A 48 10.95 6.95 -7.02
N ASN A 49 10.73 5.79 -7.65
CA ASN A 49 10.21 5.75 -9.01
C ASN A 49 9.03 4.78 -9.22
N ALA A 50 8.56 4.10 -8.16
CA ALA A 50 7.39 3.25 -8.27
C ALA A 50 6.12 4.06 -8.64
N PRO A 51 5.27 3.55 -9.53
CA PRO A 51 3.99 4.16 -9.84
C PRO A 51 3.04 4.08 -8.64
N VAL A 52 2.40 5.20 -8.31
CA VAL A 52 1.37 5.28 -7.27
C VAL A 52 0.11 5.91 -7.87
N TYR A 53 -1.05 5.28 -7.70
CA TYR A 53 -2.36 5.79 -8.12
C TYR A 53 -3.14 6.19 -6.87
N GLN A 54 -3.38 7.49 -6.68
CA GLN A 54 -3.78 8.02 -5.38
C GLN A 54 -4.78 9.16 -5.49
N ILE A 55 -5.50 9.37 -4.40
CA ILE A 55 -6.34 10.55 -4.16
C ILE A 55 -5.73 11.40 -3.04
N LYS A 56 -6.04 12.69 -3.04
CA LYS A 56 -5.73 13.62 -1.95
C LYS A 56 -6.99 13.82 -1.09
N THR A 57 -6.83 13.80 0.24
CA THR A 57 -7.92 14.04 1.18
C THR A 57 -7.44 14.81 2.42
N ASP A 58 -8.28 15.66 2.97
CA ASP A 58 -8.14 16.29 4.30
C ASP A 58 -8.96 15.56 5.38
N GLU A 59 -9.74 14.52 4.99
CA GLU A 59 -10.51 13.69 5.92
C GLU A 59 -9.59 13.04 6.95
N LYS A 60 -9.88 13.21 8.23
CA LYS A 60 -9.04 12.75 9.34
C LYS A 60 -9.39 11.35 9.85
N PHE A 61 -10.56 10.84 9.49
CA PHE A 61 -11.07 9.56 9.98
C PHE A 61 -11.71 8.79 8.83
N PHE A 62 -10.97 7.87 8.25
CA PHE A 62 -11.45 7.00 7.18
C PHE A 62 -10.71 5.67 7.14
N SER A 63 -11.26 4.70 6.41
CA SER A 63 -10.57 3.47 6.00
C SER A 63 -10.63 3.33 4.48
N PHE A 64 -9.53 2.90 3.88
CA PHE A 64 -9.43 2.49 2.48
C PHE A 64 -9.18 0.98 2.43
N ILE A 65 -10.07 0.27 1.75
CA ILE A 65 -9.98 -1.19 1.56
C ILE A 65 -9.68 -1.46 0.09
N VAL A 66 -8.81 -2.44 -0.17
CA VAL A 66 -8.49 -2.91 -1.52
C VAL A 66 -8.07 -4.36 -1.51
N LYS A 67 -8.49 -5.12 -2.50
CA LYS A 67 -7.96 -6.45 -2.81
C LYS A 67 -6.86 -6.35 -3.87
N THR A 68 -5.72 -6.96 -3.60
CA THR A 68 -4.67 -7.19 -4.58
C THR A 68 -4.64 -8.63 -5.04
N GLN A 69 -4.38 -8.84 -6.34
CA GLN A 69 -4.04 -10.14 -6.93
C GLN A 69 -2.77 -9.96 -7.76
N PHE A 70 -1.85 -10.89 -7.66
CA PHE A 70 -0.52 -10.72 -8.24
C PHE A 70 0.04 -12.02 -8.79
N GLU A 71 0.75 -11.91 -9.92
CA GLU A 71 1.43 -12.99 -10.61
C GLU A 71 2.96 -12.77 -10.50
N SER A 72 3.43 -12.44 -9.29
CA SER A 72 4.84 -12.15 -9.00
C SER A 72 5.74 -13.34 -9.36
N SER A 73 6.90 -13.05 -9.92
CA SER A 73 7.85 -14.06 -10.38
C SER A 73 9.32 -13.72 -10.11
N GLN A 74 9.61 -12.46 -9.85
CA GLN A 74 10.95 -11.99 -9.54
C GLN A 74 11.01 -11.49 -8.10
N ARG A 75 12.17 -11.66 -7.48
CA ARG A 75 12.40 -11.20 -6.11
C ARG A 75 12.04 -9.72 -5.95
N PHE A 76 11.31 -9.41 -4.89
CA PHE A 76 10.79 -8.09 -4.55
C PHE A 76 9.63 -7.57 -5.42
N ASP A 77 9.13 -8.35 -6.39
CA ASP A 77 7.85 -8.00 -7.02
C ASP A 77 6.79 -7.77 -5.96
N GLN A 78 6.13 -6.60 -5.97
CA GLN A 78 5.23 -6.20 -4.90
C GLN A 78 4.13 -5.26 -5.37
N CYS A 79 2.92 -5.44 -4.82
CA CYS A 79 1.81 -4.50 -5.00
C CYS A 79 0.95 -4.42 -3.74
N GLY A 80 0.37 -3.27 -3.49
CA GLY A 80 -0.43 -3.05 -2.30
C GLY A 80 -0.93 -1.63 -2.15
N VAL A 81 -0.98 -1.19 -0.91
CA VAL A 81 -1.43 0.14 -0.50
C VAL A 81 -0.24 1.07 -0.31
N ALA A 82 -0.38 2.32 -0.69
CA ALA A 82 0.59 3.37 -0.41
C ALA A 82 -0.10 4.66 0.08
N MET A 83 0.61 5.37 0.94
CA MET A 83 0.43 6.78 1.22
C MET A 83 1.73 7.47 0.82
N TYR A 84 1.68 8.41 -0.12
CA TYR A 84 2.88 9.06 -0.63
C TYR A 84 2.71 10.57 -0.55
N LEU A 85 3.38 11.21 0.40
CA LEU A 85 3.35 12.66 0.57
C LEU A 85 4.44 13.33 -0.28
N ASP A 86 5.66 12.84 -0.18
CA ASP A 86 6.85 13.24 -0.93
C ASP A 86 7.90 12.11 -0.86
N SER A 87 9.08 12.32 -1.46
CA SER A 87 10.16 11.32 -1.52
C SER A 87 10.71 10.90 -0.16
N ASP A 88 10.61 11.75 0.84
CA ASP A 88 11.14 11.51 2.19
C ASP A 88 10.06 11.08 3.21
N ASN A 89 8.77 11.12 2.81
CA ASN A 89 7.64 10.85 3.71
C ASN A 89 6.56 10.04 2.98
N TRP A 90 6.56 8.74 3.19
CA TRP A 90 5.61 7.82 2.58
C TRP A 90 5.48 6.51 3.38
N PHE A 91 4.44 5.77 3.07
CA PHE A 91 4.15 4.44 3.60
C PHE A 91 3.76 3.52 2.44
N LYS A 92 4.17 2.26 2.53
CA LYS A 92 3.66 1.18 1.68
C LYS A 92 3.42 -0.10 2.48
N ALA A 93 2.42 -0.89 2.08
CA ALA A 93 2.20 -2.24 2.58
C ALA A 93 1.86 -3.17 1.43
N SER A 94 2.46 -4.37 1.43
CA SER A 94 2.36 -5.32 0.34
C SER A 94 2.77 -6.73 0.75
N ILE A 95 2.59 -7.67 -0.16
CA ILE A 95 3.36 -8.90 -0.22
C ILE A 95 4.50 -8.67 -1.21
N GLU A 96 5.72 -9.00 -0.81
CA GLU A 96 6.92 -8.98 -1.63
C GLU A 96 7.35 -10.42 -1.93
N TYR A 97 7.46 -10.78 -3.20
CA TYR A 97 7.90 -12.11 -3.60
C TYR A 97 9.37 -12.33 -3.25
N GLU A 98 9.69 -13.42 -2.57
CA GLU A 98 11.08 -13.79 -2.25
C GLU A 98 11.57 -14.96 -3.11
N ASN A 99 10.80 -16.05 -3.15
CA ASN A 99 11.11 -17.25 -3.93
C ASN A 99 9.87 -18.16 -4.05
N GLU A 100 10.03 -19.33 -4.65
CA GLU A 100 8.94 -20.30 -4.89
C GLU A 100 8.28 -20.85 -3.62
N LYS A 101 8.88 -20.69 -2.45
CA LYS A 101 8.38 -21.22 -1.18
C LYS A 101 7.76 -20.15 -0.28
N ILE A 102 8.41 -19.00 -0.24
CA ILE A 102 8.03 -17.91 0.66
C ILE A 102 7.93 -16.58 -0.06
N GLN A 103 7.10 -15.71 0.48
CA GLN A 103 7.01 -14.29 0.19
C GLN A 103 6.83 -13.54 1.50
N ARG A 104 7.06 -12.24 1.49
CA ARG A 104 7.08 -11.41 2.69
C ARG A 104 5.88 -10.49 2.73
N LEU A 105 4.96 -10.78 3.63
CA LEU A 105 3.90 -9.83 4.00
C LEU A 105 4.52 -8.75 4.86
N GLY A 106 4.54 -7.50 4.39
CA GLY A 106 5.26 -6.46 5.09
C GLY A 106 4.75 -5.05 4.87
N SER A 107 5.42 -4.13 5.54
CA SER A 107 5.16 -2.70 5.39
C SER A 107 6.44 -1.90 5.60
N VAL A 108 6.53 -0.77 4.90
CA VAL A 108 7.60 0.21 5.04
C VAL A 108 7.00 1.55 5.42
N VAL A 109 7.53 2.16 6.46
CA VAL A 109 7.24 3.55 6.83
C VAL A 109 8.50 4.37 6.59
N THR A 110 8.41 5.42 5.82
CA THR A 110 9.50 6.36 5.61
C THR A 110 9.13 7.70 6.19
N ASN A 111 9.87 8.13 7.18
CA ASN A 111 9.79 9.44 7.81
C ASN A 111 11.14 10.14 7.66
N ASN A 112 11.13 11.40 7.19
CA ASN A 112 12.34 12.23 7.04
C ASN A 112 13.47 11.50 6.27
N GLY A 113 13.10 10.75 5.25
CA GLY A 113 14.05 10.10 4.33
C GLY A 113 14.73 8.84 4.85
N TYR A 114 14.18 8.18 5.87
CA TYR A 114 14.65 6.88 6.34
C TYR A 114 13.51 5.86 6.38
N SER A 115 13.71 4.74 5.71
CA SER A 115 12.74 3.65 5.62
C SER A 115 12.88 2.68 6.80
N ASP A 116 11.76 2.34 7.40
CA ASP A 116 11.60 1.32 8.45
C ASP A 116 10.75 0.18 7.90
N TRP A 117 11.32 -1.00 7.76
CA TRP A 117 10.69 -2.17 7.14
C TRP A 117 10.46 -3.30 8.12
N ALA A 118 9.24 -3.80 8.19
CA ALA A 118 8.87 -4.97 8.99
C ALA A 118 8.16 -6.00 8.10
N THR A 119 8.49 -7.29 8.28
CA THR A 119 7.94 -8.38 7.48
C THR A 119 7.62 -9.62 8.31
N THR A 120 6.73 -10.44 7.75
CA THR A 120 6.44 -11.81 8.19
C THR A 120 6.47 -12.72 6.96
N ASP A 121 7.17 -13.85 7.05
CA ASP A 121 7.18 -14.85 5.97
C ASP A 121 5.81 -15.54 5.88
N ILE A 122 5.30 -15.65 4.67
CA ILE A 122 4.06 -16.35 4.33
C ILE A 122 4.29 -17.25 3.11
N SER A 123 3.38 -18.21 2.86
CA SER A 123 3.48 -19.09 1.70
C SER A 123 3.39 -18.31 0.39
N SER A 124 4.24 -18.67 -0.59
CA SER A 124 4.17 -18.14 -1.95
C SER A 124 2.94 -18.63 -2.75
N GLU A 125 2.18 -19.56 -2.21
CA GLU A 125 0.91 -20.02 -2.79
C GLU A 125 -0.21 -18.97 -2.62
N ILE A 126 -0.10 -18.05 -1.67
CA ILE A 126 -1.01 -16.92 -1.51
C ILE A 126 -0.84 -15.98 -2.69
N LYS A 127 -1.89 -15.81 -3.51
CA LYS A 127 -1.87 -14.99 -4.73
C LYS A 127 -2.81 -13.78 -4.67
N SER A 128 -3.43 -13.55 -3.52
CA SER A 128 -4.26 -12.37 -3.28
C SER A 128 -4.24 -11.98 -1.80
N MET A 129 -4.45 -10.70 -1.54
CA MET A 129 -4.54 -10.17 -0.18
C MET A 129 -5.43 -8.93 -0.19
N TRP A 130 -6.32 -8.80 0.80
CA TRP A 130 -7.00 -7.56 1.09
C TRP A 130 -6.18 -6.75 2.08
N TYR A 131 -6.12 -5.43 1.86
CA TYR A 131 -5.55 -4.47 2.79
C TYR A 131 -6.63 -3.50 3.24
N ARG A 132 -6.59 -3.11 4.52
CA ARG A 132 -7.37 -2.01 5.08
C ARG A 132 -6.41 -1.00 5.69
N PHE A 133 -6.31 0.15 5.05
CA PHE A 133 -5.53 1.30 5.51
C PHE A 133 -6.47 2.27 6.19
N SER A 134 -6.26 2.54 7.47
CA SER A 134 -7.11 3.41 8.28
C SER A 134 -6.34 4.60 8.81
N ARG A 135 -6.99 5.76 8.86
CA ARG A 135 -6.47 7.03 9.38
C ARG A 135 -7.24 7.47 10.60
N ARG A 136 -6.50 7.95 11.64
CA ARG A 136 -6.99 8.72 12.78
C ARG A 136 -6.05 9.90 13.04
N GLY A 137 -6.37 11.08 12.49
CA GLY A 137 -5.49 12.24 12.58
C GLY A 137 -4.18 12.04 11.81
N SER A 138 -3.06 12.01 12.50
CA SER A 138 -1.71 11.72 11.96
C SER A 138 -1.22 10.31 12.28
N ASP A 139 -2.08 9.47 12.85
CA ASP A 139 -1.82 8.07 13.16
C ASP A 139 -2.56 7.16 12.18
N PHE A 140 -1.94 6.05 11.86
CA PHE A 140 -2.40 5.14 10.82
C PHE A 140 -2.31 3.70 11.27
N CYS A 141 -3.27 2.89 10.81
CA CYS A 141 -3.25 1.45 10.96
C CYS A 141 -3.31 0.80 9.59
N ILE A 142 -2.50 -0.23 9.39
CA ILE A 142 -2.62 -1.14 8.26
C ILE A 142 -2.95 -2.53 8.76
N GLU A 143 -3.95 -3.13 8.14
CA GLU A 143 -4.42 -4.47 8.39
C GLU A 143 -4.47 -5.26 7.09
N CYS A 144 -4.41 -6.58 7.17
CA CYS A 144 -4.56 -7.48 6.03
C CYS A 144 -5.58 -8.59 6.29
N SER A 145 -6.10 -9.17 5.21
CA SER A 145 -7.04 -10.29 5.26
C SER A 145 -6.90 -11.16 4.01
N GLU A 146 -6.96 -12.48 4.18
CA GLU A 146 -6.97 -13.42 3.06
C GLU A 146 -8.38 -13.65 2.49
N ASP A 147 -9.42 -13.37 3.27
CA ASP A 147 -10.82 -13.61 2.92
C ASP A 147 -11.66 -12.32 2.73
N GLY A 148 -11.07 -11.14 2.98
CA GLY A 148 -11.73 -9.83 2.93
C GLY A 148 -12.72 -9.57 4.06
N LYS A 149 -12.77 -10.43 5.08
CA LYS A 149 -13.70 -10.33 6.23
C LYS A 149 -12.97 -10.26 7.56
N ASN A 150 -12.02 -11.15 7.76
CA ASN A 150 -11.25 -11.26 9.00
C ASN A 150 -9.92 -10.51 8.85
N PHE A 151 -9.92 -9.24 9.24
CA PHE A 151 -8.74 -8.38 9.19
C PHE A 151 -7.88 -8.54 10.44
N ARG A 152 -6.55 -8.63 10.26
CA ARG A 152 -5.56 -8.64 11.33
C ARG A 152 -4.58 -7.48 11.16
N GLN A 153 -4.20 -6.87 12.27
CA GLN A 153 -3.27 -5.75 12.29
C GLN A 153 -1.88 -6.19 11.80
N MET A 154 -1.31 -5.42 10.90
CA MET A 154 0.10 -5.53 10.47
C MET A 154 0.97 -4.50 11.20
N ARG A 155 0.52 -3.24 11.26
CA ARG A 155 1.26 -2.14 11.88
C ARG A 155 0.34 -1.00 12.27
N ILE A 156 0.65 -0.35 13.40
CA ILE A 156 0.24 1.02 13.72
C ILE A 156 1.48 1.90 13.57
N PHE A 157 1.32 3.08 12.97
CA PHE A 157 2.44 4.01 12.78
C PHE A 157 1.98 5.46 12.80
N HIS A 158 2.93 6.35 13.09
CA HIS A 158 2.78 7.79 13.01
C HIS A 158 3.50 8.33 11.77
N MET A 159 2.90 9.32 11.12
CA MET A 159 3.55 10.08 10.04
C MET A 159 3.69 11.54 10.47
N PHE A 160 4.92 12.02 10.65
CA PHE A 160 5.17 13.37 11.14
C PHE A 160 4.52 14.45 10.27
N ASN A 161 4.49 14.26 8.96
CA ASN A 161 3.84 15.17 8.01
C ASN A 161 2.40 14.75 7.66
N GLY A 162 1.79 13.85 8.44
CA GLY A 162 0.45 13.30 8.21
C GLY A 162 -0.70 14.07 8.85
N ALA A 163 -0.44 15.22 9.51
CA ALA A 163 -1.47 15.96 10.24
C ALA A 163 -2.47 16.68 9.33
N ASP A 164 -2.01 17.17 8.18
CA ASP A 164 -2.83 17.90 7.21
C ASP A 164 -3.46 16.99 6.14
N ALA A 165 -3.65 17.50 4.94
CA ALA A 165 -4.10 16.69 3.81
C ALA A 165 -3.03 15.65 3.46
N ILE A 166 -3.48 14.42 3.22
CA ILE A 166 -2.63 13.31 2.78
C ILE A 166 -3.05 12.82 1.40
N THR A 167 -2.19 12.05 0.75
CA THR A 167 -2.52 11.26 -0.44
C THR A 167 -2.43 9.78 -0.11
N PHE A 168 -3.35 8.98 -0.60
CA PHE A 168 -3.33 7.53 -0.41
C PHE A 168 -3.93 6.81 -1.63
N GLY A 169 -3.56 5.55 -1.79
CA GLY A 169 -4.08 4.71 -2.86
C GLY A 169 -3.30 3.41 -3.00
N ILE A 170 -3.02 3.04 -4.24
CA ILE A 170 -2.38 1.77 -4.59
C ILE A 170 -1.03 2.00 -5.28
N TYR A 171 -0.16 1.01 -5.19
CA TYR A 171 1.11 0.98 -5.92
C TYR A 171 1.45 -0.44 -6.39
N ALA A 172 2.31 -0.55 -7.41
CA ALA A 172 2.91 -1.81 -7.83
C ALA A 172 4.30 -1.53 -8.42
N CYS A 173 5.27 -2.39 -8.15
CA CYS A 173 6.63 -2.25 -8.68
C CYS A 173 7.38 -3.57 -8.79
N SER A 174 8.43 -3.56 -9.61
CA SER A 174 9.40 -4.65 -9.81
C SER A 174 10.80 -4.11 -9.60
N PRO A 175 11.35 -4.19 -8.37
CA PRO A 175 12.65 -3.60 -8.05
C PRO A 175 13.83 -4.20 -8.82
N THR A 176 13.72 -5.47 -9.24
CA THR A 176 14.76 -6.17 -9.99
C THR A 176 14.47 -6.17 -11.49
N THR A 177 14.78 -7.25 -12.17
CA THR A 177 14.52 -7.43 -13.59
C THR A 177 13.14 -8.03 -13.84
N GLY A 178 12.57 -7.78 -15.01
CA GLY A 178 11.27 -8.33 -15.40
C GLY A 178 10.09 -7.43 -15.08
N SER A 179 8.92 -7.99 -15.22
CA SER A 179 7.64 -7.37 -14.94
C SER A 179 6.62 -8.45 -14.58
N TYR A 180 5.57 -8.07 -13.85
CA TYR A 180 4.46 -8.96 -13.55
C TYR A 180 3.13 -8.21 -13.61
N LYS A 181 2.03 -8.97 -13.57
CA LYS A 181 0.68 -8.42 -13.56
C LYS A 181 0.17 -8.29 -12.12
N ALA A 182 -0.11 -7.06 -11.73
CA ALA A 182 -0.81 -6.70 -10.50
C ALA A 182 -2.25 -6.28 -10.82
N THR A 183 -3.23 -6.82 -10.10
CA THR A 183 -4.64 -6.49 -10.25
C THR A 183 -5.22 -6.02 -8.93
N PHE A 184 -5.98 -4.92 -8.96
CA PHE A 184 -6.63 -4.32 -7.82
C PHE A 184 -8.13 -4.28 -8.04
N THR A 185 -8.90 -4.78 -7.06
CA THR A 185 -10.36 -4.79 -7.02
C THR A 185 -10.87 -4.42 -5.63
N ASP A 186 -12.19 -4.37 -5.45
CA ASP A 186 -12.84 -4.11 -4.16
C ASP A 186 -12.31 -2.84 -3.48
N MET A 187 -12.07 -1.79 -4.27
CA MET A 187 -11.47 -0.54 -3.82
C MET A 187 -12.54 0.41 -3.27
N VAL A 188 -12.64 0.49 -1.96
CA VAL A 188 -13.65 1.33 -1.30
C VAL A 188 -13.04 2.20 -0.20
N VAL A 189 -13.57 3.41 -0.07
CA VAL A 189 -13.30 4.33 1.04
C VAL A 189 -14.55 4.40 1.91
N THR A 190 -14.37 4.19 3.22
CA THR A 190 -15.45 4.13 4.19
C THR A 190 -15.16 5.05 5.38
N GLU A 191 -16.10 5.16 6.31
CA GLU A 191 -15.79 5.64 7.66
C GLU A 191 -14.70 4.78 8.30
N CYS A 192 -13.98 5.35 9.27
CA CYS A 192 -12.87 4.69 9.91
C CYS A 192 -13.31 3.41 10.63
N GLN A 193 -12.79 2.28 10.18
CA GLN A 193 -13.03 0.94 10.74
C GLN A 193 -11.95 0.51 11.75
N TRP A 194 -10.91 1.31 11.94
CA TRP A 194 -9.95 1.11 13.02
C TRP A 194 -10.56 1.66 14.30
N GLU A 195 -11.02 0.76 15.18
CA GLU A 195 -11.63 1.12 16.45
C GLU A 195 -10.57 1.71 17.39
N SER A 196 -10.94 2.77 18.12
CA SER A 196 -10.11 3.24 19.21
C SER A 196 -10.41 2.37 20.42
N ASP A 197 -9.41 1.73 20.97
CA ASP A 197 -9.52 1.15 22.32
C ASP A 197 -9.78 2.28 23.31
N ALA A 198 -11.05 2.56 23.57
CA ALA A 198 -11.48 3.61 24.50
C ALA A 198 -10.98 3.34 25.93
N ASP A 199 -10.59 2.09 26.21
CA ASP A 199 -10.15 1.63 27.52
C ASP A 199 -8.69 1.98 27.85
N TRP A 200 -7.90 2.49 26.89
CA TRP A 200 -6.51 2.95 27.12
C TRP A 200 -6.41 4.40 27.64
N LYS A 201 -7.53 5.08 27.84
CA LYS A 201 -7.54 6.39 28.50
C LYS A 201 -7.61 6.19 30.02
N GLN A 202 -6.48 5.87 30.61
CA GLN A 202 -6.24 6.07 32.06
C GLN A 202 -5.38 7.31 32.27
#